data_99e564587287f00de3d4db1ae092904d
#
_entry.id   99e564587287f00de3d4db1ae092904d
#
_cell.length_a   1.000
_cell.length_b   1.000
_cell.length_c   1.000
_cell.angle_alpha   90.00
_cell.angle_beta   90.00
_cell.angle_gamma   90.00
#
_symmetry.space_group_name_H-M   'P 1'
#
loop_
_entity.id
_entity.type
_entity.pdbx_description
1 polymer ?
#
loop_
_entity_poly.entity_id
_entity_poly.type
_entity_poly.pdbx_seq_one_letter_code
_entity_poly.pdbx_strand_id
1 'polypeptide(L)'
;VSLILAVAPGVFFSSYIPAQEMSALQQGLPAEYLSPIITNLAEMRKAMLTSDAWRSFFIIVVGCFLLFLYQQKKLKASFTMAGIVLLCLIDMWTVNKRYLNDEQFVSKSNQTGAFVKTQTDEIILQDTALNYRVLNFVGFPGNTFNENNTSYWHKSVGGYHAAKLRRYQEMIDYHITPEMKDAY
;
A
#
# COMPACT_ATOMS: atom_id res chain seq x y z
N VAL A 1 -17.69 14.84 16.55
CA VAL A 1 -16.55 13.87 16.61
C VAL A 1 -15.28 14.51 16.07
N SER A 2 -15.27 15.02 14.82
CA SER A 2 -14.07 15.60 14.20
C SER A 2 -13.43 16.74 15.01
N LEU A 3 -14.23 17.65 15.56
CA LEU A 3 -13.73 18.73 16.41
C LEU A 3 -13.09 18.22 17.70
N ILE A 4 -13.68 17.21 18.34
CA ILE A 4 -13.14 16.64 19.56
C ILE A 4 -11.82 15.89 19.25
N LEU A 5 -11.74 15.17 18.14
CA LEU A 5 -10.51 14.53 17.68
C LEU A 5 -9.40 15.56 17.34
N ALA A 6 -9.78 16.73 16.83
CA ALA A 6 -8.84 17.78 16.50
C ALA A 6 -8.24 18.47 17.73
N VAL A 7 -9.06 18.67 18.77
CA VAL A 7 -8.66 19.40 20.01
C VAL A 7 -8.11 18.47 21.07
N ALA A 8 -8.74 17.30 21.26
CA ALA A 8 -8.42 16.37 22.32
C ALA A 8 -8.41 14.91 21.81
N PRO A 9 -7.46 14.53 20.94
CA PRO A 9 -7.41 13.18 20.38
C PRO A 9 -7.24 12.09 21.43
N GLY A 10 -6.63 12.39 22.56
CA GLY A 10 -6.46 11.48 23.70
C GLY A 10 -7.76 11.01 24.38
N VAL A 11 -8.91 11.66 24.09
CA VAL A 11 -10.22 11.18 24.58
C VAL A 11 -10.62 9.86 23.91
N PHE A 12 -10.21 9.65 22.67
CA PHE A 12 -10.55 8.45 21.88
C PHE A 12 -9.43 7.42 21.81
N PHE A 13 -8.17 7.86 21.92
CA PHE A 13 -7.01 7.01 21.75
C PHE A 13 -6.09 7.10 22.97
N SER A 14 -5.97 5.99 23.67
CA SER A 14 -4.99 5.84 24.77
C SER A 14 -3.58 5.55 24.25
N SER A 15 -3.46 4.99 23.04
CA SER A 15 -2.19 4.69 22.38
C SER A 15 -2.30 4.93 20.88
N TYR A 16 -1.24 5.44 20.27
CA TYR A 16 -1.11 5.63 18.83
C TYR A 16 -0.34 4.50 18.14
N ILE A 17 0.10 3.51 18.89
CA ILE A 17 0.81 2.33 18.39
C ILE A 17 0.01 1.08 18.78
N PRO A 18 -0.44 0.27 17.81
CA PRO A 18 -1.12 -1.00 18.09
C PRO A 18 -0.22 -1.97 18.87
N ALA A 19 -0.80 -2.81 19.71
CA ALA A 19 -0.06 -3.77 20.53
C ALA A 19 0.77 -4.75 19.70
N GLN A 20 0.26 -5.17 18.53
CA GLN A 20 0.98 -6.05 17.60
C GLN A 20 2.24 -5.38 17.01
N GLU A 21 2.15 -4.11 16.66
CA GLU A 21 3.29 -3.35 16.15
C GLU A 21 4.31 -3.08 17.24
N MET A 22 3.85 -2.81 18.47
CA MET A 22 4.72 -2.65 19.63
C MET A 22 5.53 -3.92 19.89
N SER A 23 4.90 -5.09 19.85
CA SER A 23 5.60 -6.37 20.02
C SER A 23 6.60 -6.66 18.88
N ALA A 24 6.26 -6.32 17.64
CA ALA A 24 7.16 -6.47 16.49
C ALA A 24 8.39 -5.55 16.61
N LEU A 25 8.20 -4.30 17.02
CA LEU A 25 9.29 -3.35 17.25
C LEU A 25 10.21 -3.82 18.38
N GLN A 26 9.66 -4.37 19.44
CA GLN A 26 10.43 -4.92 20.58
C GLN A 26 11.27 -6.14 20.19
N GLN A 27 10.80 -6.96 19.24
CA GLN A 27 11.55 -8.14 18.75
C GLN A 27 12.59 -7.78 17.69
N GLY A 28 12.35 -6.73 16.91
CA GLY A 28 13.17 -6.38 15.77
C GLY A 28 14.25 -5.32 16.02
N LEU A 29 14.19 -4.59 17.15
CA LEU A 29 15.08 -3.46 17.41
C LEU A 29 15.82 -3.58 18.75
N PRO A 30 17.09 -3.14 18.84
CA PRO A 30 17.80 -2.98 20.09
C PRO A 30 17.07 -2.02 21.04
N ALA A 31 17.11 -2.32 22.35
CA ALA A 31 16.38 -1.55 23.37
C ALA A 31 16.76 -0.05 23.40
N GLU A 32 17.99 0.28 23.00
CA GLU A 32 18.50 1.66 22.93
C GLU A 32 17.72 2.55 21.95
N TYR A 33 17.34 1.99 20.79
CA TYR A 33 16.62 2.72 19.73
C TYR A 33 15.09 2.65 19.88
N LEU A 34 14.60 1.77 20.72
CA LEU A 34 13.16 1.48 20.84
C LEU A 34 12.39 2.70 21.39
N SER A 35 12.88 3.33 22.47
CA SER A 35 12.20 4.45 23.11
C SER A 35 12.06 5.67 22.18
N PRO A 36 13.13 6.19 21.54
CA PRO A 36 12.99 7.33 20.63
C PRO A 36 12.13 7.03 19.40
N ILE A 37 12.19 5.81 18.84
CA ILE A 37 11.37 5.43 17.70
C ILE A 37 9.89 5.41 18.08
N ILE A 38 9.53 4.81 19.22
CA ILE A 38 8.15 4.76 19.71
C ILE A 38 7.60 6.16 19.93
N THR A 39 8.38 7.04 20.57
CA THR A 39 7.95 8.41 20.86
C THR A 39 7.73 9.19 19.58
N ASN A 40 8.69 9.18 18.65
CA ASN A 40 8.59 9.88 17.38
C ASN A 40 7.42 9.35 16.54
N LEU A 41 7.23 8.03 16.50
CA LEU A 41 6.11 7.41 15.75
C LEU A 41 4.75 7.80 16.34
N ALA A 42 4.62 7.81 17.65
CA ALA A 42 3.41 8.22 18.35
C ALA A 42 3.10 9.72 18.10
N GLU A 43 4.12 10.58 18.17
CA GLU A 43 3.96 12.02 17.90
C GLU A 43 3.59 12.30 16.45
N MET A 44 4.23 11.65 15.49
CA MET A 44 3.90 11.77 14.07
C MET A 44 2.46 11.34 13.79
N ARG A 45 2.03 10.20 14.32
CA ARG A 45 0.65 9.71 14.14
C ARG A 45 -0.38 10.62 14.80
N LYS A 46 -0.09 11.14 15.99
CA LYS A 46 -0.93 12.12 16.65
C LYS A 46 -1.06 13.41 15.83
N ALA A 47 0.05 13.92 15.31
CA ALA A 47 0.06 15.12 14.48
C ALA A 47 -0.75 14.92 13.18
N MET A 48 -0.58 13.77 12.51
CA MET A 48 -1.35 13.42 11.31
C MET A 48 -2.85 13.34 11.62
N LEU A 49 -3.24 12.64 12.70
CA LEU A 49 -4.64 12.50 13.11
C LEU A 49 -5.27 13.88 13.40
N THR A 50 -4.56 14.74 14.13
CA THR A 50 -5.02 16.09 14.48
C THR A 50 -5.20 16.96 13.23
N SER A 51 -4.23 16.91 12.31
CA SER A 51 -4.31 17.64 11.04
C SER A 51 -5.49 17.18 10.18
N ASP A 52 -5.70 15.86 10.08
CA ASP A 52 -6.82 15.30 9.33
C ASP A 52 -8.18 15.58 9.97
N ALA A 53 -8.24 15.60 11.30
CA ALA A 53 -9.46 15.95 12.03
C ALA A 53 -9.85 17.42 11.83
N TRP A 54 -8.89 18.36 11.82
CA TRP A 54 -9.13 19.76 11.49
C TRP A 54 -9.61 19.93 10.06
N ARG A 55 -8.95 19.29 9.10
CA ARG A 55 -9.36 19.32 7.70
C ARG A 55 -10.80 18.82 7.54
N SER A 56 -11.13 17.67 8.10
CA SER A 56 -12.48 17.10 8.06
C SER A 56 -13.51 18.02 8.72
N PHE A 57 -13.17 18.63 9.85
CA PHE A 57 -14.04 19.60 10.52
C PHE A 57 -14.39 20.78 9.60
N PHE A 58 -13.40 21.42 8.96
CA PHE A 58 -13.66 22.54 8.06
C PHE A 58 -14.47 22.14 6.83
N ILE A 59 -14.21 20.98 6.23
CA ILE A 59 -14.99 20.46 5.10
C ILE A 59 -16.45 20.25 5.49
N ILE A 60 -16.71 19.67 6.67
CA ILE A 60 -18.06 19.46 7.19
C ILE A 60 -18.76 20.79 7.43
N VAL A 61 -18.10 21.75 8.05
CA VAL A 61 -18.66 23.09 8.32
C VAL A 61 -19.05 23.80 7.02
N VAL A 62 -18.17 23.79 6.02
CA VAL A 62 -18.45 24.41 4.72
C VAL A 62 -19.58 23.68 3.99
N GLY A 63 -19.59 22.33 4.02
CA GLY A 63 -20.66 21.53 3.44
C GLY A 63 -22.02 21.82 4.08
N CYS A 64 -22.07 21.85 5.42
CA CYS A 64 -23.29 22.22 6.16
C CYS A 64 -23.75 23.63 5.84
N PHE A 65 -22.80 24.58 5.70
CA PHE A 65 -23.13 25.96 5.34
C PHE A 65 -23.73 26.06 3.93
N LEU A 66 -23.20 25.33 2.95
CA LEU A 66 -23.78 25.27 1.61
C LEU A 66 -25.21 24.72 1.63
N LEU A 67 -25.45 23.64 2.39
CA LEU A 67 -26.78 23.07 2.54
C LEU A 67 -27.75 24.03 3.26
N PHE A 68 -27.26 24.74 4.25
CA PHE A 68 -28.05 25.78 4.95
C PHE A 68 -28.48 26.92 4.01
N LEU A 69 -27.55 27.41 3.17
CA LEU A 69 -27.88 28.44 2.17
C LEU A 69 -28.88 27.92 1.13
N TYR A 70 -28.78 26.68 0.74
CA TYR A 70 -29.77 26.04 -0.14
C TYR A 70 -31.15 25.96 0.52
N GLN A 71 -31.23 25.54 1.79
CA GLN A 71 -32.49 25.47 2.54
C GLN A 71 -33.12 26.85 2.69
N GLN A 72 -32.33 27.92 2.87
CA GLN A 72 -32.76 29.29 2.91
C GLN A 72 -33.18 29.85 1.52
N LYS A 73 -33.18 29.00 0.47
CA LYS A 73 -33.46 29.40 -0.94
C LYS A 73 -32.52 30.50 -1.47
N LYS A 74 -31.39 30.72 -0.83
CA LYS A 74 -30.38 31.71 -1.26
C LYS A 74 -29.48 31.18 -2.38
N LEU A 75 -29.34 29.86 -2.47
CA LEU A 75 -28.58 29.17 -3.51
C LEU A 75 -29.50 28.26 -4.33
N LYS A 76 -29.24 28.19 -5.63
CA LYS A 76 -29.90 27.21 -6.52
C LYS A 76 -29.24 25.82 -6.32
N ALA A 77 -30.03 24.76 -6.52
CA ALA A 77 -29.58 23.37 -6.39
C ALA A 77 -28.29 23.08 -7.19
N SER A 78 -28.17 23.60 -8.41
CA SER A 78 -26.99 23.40 -9.26
C SER A 78 -25.70 23.95 -8.64
N PHE A 79 -25.74 25.13 -8.02
CA PHE A 79 -24.57 25.72 -7.36
C PHE A 79 -24.21 24.98 -6.06
N THR A 80 -25.23 24.52 -5.32
CA THR A 80 -25.00 23.71 -4.12
C THR A 80 -24.34 22.37 -4.47
N MET A 81 -24.84 21.67 -5.50
CA MET A 81 -24.22 20.43 -5.99
C MET A 81 -22.80 20.65 -6.48
N ALA A 82 -22.56 21.71 -7.28
CA ALA A 82 -21.21 22.04 -7.75
C ALA A 82 -20.26 22.34 -6.59
N GLY A 83 -20.72 23.04 -5.56
CA GLY A 83 -19.93 23.33 -4.35
C GLY A 83 -19.59 22.06 -3.56
N ILE A 84 -20.52 21.13 -3.38
CA ILE A 84 -20.25 19.85 -2.70
C ILE A 84 -19.27 19.00 -3.52
N VAL A 85 -19.45 18.92 -4.84
CA VAL A 85 -18.53 18.18 -5.72
C VAL A 85 -17.12 18.78 -5.62
N LEU A 86 -16.98 20.09 -5.64
CA LEU A 86 -15.70 20.78 -5.50
C LEU A 86 -15.04 20.49 -4.15
N LEU A 87 -15.79 20.49 -3.05
CA LEU A 87 -15.29 20.11 -1.72
C LEU A 87 -14.77 18.67 -1.70
N CYS A 88 -15.52 17.74 -2.28
CA CYS A 88 -15.09 16.34 -2.40
C CYS A 88 -13.81 16.22 -3.24
N LEU A 89 -13.72 16.93 -4.35
CA LEU A 89 -12.51 16.91 -5.19
C LEU A 89 -11.29 17.46 -4.45
N ILE A 90 -11.44 18.57 -3.70
CA ILE A 90 -10.36 19.15 -2.90
C ILE A 90 -9.91 18.16 -1.81
N ASP A 91 -10.86 17.51 -1.12
CA ASP A 91 -10.54 16.53 -0.08
C ASP A 91 -9.80 15.33 -0.66
N MET A 92 -10.33 14.73 -1.71
CA MET A 92 -9.72 13.58 -2.38
C MET A 92 -8.33 13.93 -2.97
N TRP A 93 -8.19 15.13 -3.55
CA TRP A 93 -6.90 15.57 -4.09
C TRP A 93 -5.82 15.66 -3.02
N THR A 94 -6.14 16.27 -1.87
CA THR A 94 -5.19 16.43 -0.77
C THR A 94 -4.79 15.09 -0.14
N VAL A 95 -5.72 14.14 -0.04
CA VAL A 95 -5.42 12.78 0.42
C VAL A 95 -4.56 12.03 -0.59
N ASN A 96 -4.93 12.06 -1.87
CA ASN A 96 -4.22 11.34 -2.93
C ASN A 96 -2.77 11.81 -3.08
N LYS A 97 -2.50 13.10 -2.93
CA LYS A 97 -1.13 13.65 -2.97
C LYS A 97 -0.20 13.13 -1.86
N ARG A 98 -0.72 12.60 -0.76
CA ARG A 98 0.10 11.92 0.27
C ARG A 98 0.64 10.58 -0.20
N TYR A 99 -0.17 9.86 -0.99
CA TYR A 99 0.15 8.51 -1.42
C TYR A 99 0.77 8.47 -2.82
N LEU A 100 0.39 9.43 -3.66
CA LEU A 100 0.85 9.59 -5.04
C LEU A 100 1.38 11.01 -5.24
N ASN A 101 2.58 11.27 -4.74
CA ASN A 101 3.31 12.51 -4.97
C ASN A 101 4.27 12.36 -6.16
N ASP A 102 4.84 13.49 -6.58
CA ASP A 102 5.71 13.53 -7.76
C ASP A 102 7.02 12.74 -7.55
N GLU A 103 7.43 12.51 -6.29
CA GLU A 103 8.63 11.72 -5.94
C GLU A 103 8.46 10.22 -6.22
N GLN A 104 7.22 9.74 -6.29
CA GLN A 104 6.93 8.34 -6.58
C GLN A 104 6.87 8.04 -8.09
N PHE A 105 6.85 9.07 -8.93
CA PHE A 105 6.91 8.90 -10.37
C PHE A 105 8.35 8.81 -10.85
N VAL A 106 8.70 7.65 -11.37
CA VAL A 106 10.02 7.43 -11.98
C VAL A 106 9.97 7.67 -13.48
N SER A 107 11.06 8.15 -14.05
CA SER A 107 11.19 8.32 -15.49
C SER A 107 11.02 6.97 -16.19
N LYS A 108 10.44 6.98 -17.39
CA LYS A 108 10.25 5.78 -18.22
C LYS A 108 11.57 5.04 -18.48
N SER A 109 12.68 5.76 -18.60
CA SER A 109 14.03 5.18 -18.75
C SER A 109 14.47 4.38 -17.53
N ASN A 110 14.06 4.78 -16.31
CA ASN A 110 14.39 4.05 -15.09
C ASN A 110 13.50 2.81 -14.90
N GLN A 111 12.31 2.82 -15.46
CA GLN A 111 11.40 1.67 -15.42
C GLN A 111 11.91 0.50 -16.27
N THR A 112 12.52 0.79 -17.41
CA THR A 112 13.18 -0.24 -18.22
C THR A 112 14.41 -0.84 -17.55
N GLY A 113 15.08 -0.11 -16.66
CA GLY A 113 16.18 -0.61 -15.84
C GLY A 113 15.80 -1.66 -14.79
N ALA A 114 14.53 -1.68 -14.36
CA ALA A 114 14.03 -2.65 -13.39
C ALA A 114 13.91 -4.08 -13.96
N PHE A 115 13.86 -4.21 -15.28
CA PHE A 115 13.70 -5.48 -16.00
C PHE A 115 14.83 -5.71 -17.00
N VAL A 116 16.07 -5.44 -16.58
CA VAL A 116 17.24 -5.72 -17.40
C VAL A 116 17.42 -7.24 -17.50
N LYS A 117 17.60 -7.75 -18.71
CA LYS A 117 17.95 -9.14 -18.92
C LYS A 117 19.26 -9.48 -18.24
N THR A 118 19.26 -10.56 -17.49
CA THR A 118 20.49 -11.14 -16.96
C THR A 118 21.16 -12.02 -18.04
N GLN A 119 22.43 -12.35 -17.84
CA GLN A 119 23.13 -13.30 -18.71
C GLN A 119 22.44 -14.67 -18.73
N THR A 120 21.84 -15.08 -17.61
CA THR A 120 21.05 -16.31 -17.51
C THR A 120 19.80 -16.25 -18.38
N ASP A 121 19.09 -15.10 -18.37
CA ASP A 121 17.91 -14.91 -19.22
C ASP A 121 18.28 -14.98 -20.70
N GLU A 122 19.42 -14.43 -21.10
CA GLU A 122 19.88 -14.50 -22.49
C GLU A 122 20.19 -15.92 -22.92
N ILE A 123 20.78 -16.75 -22.06
CA ILE A 123 21.05 -18.15 -22.35
C ILE A 123 19.73 -18.93 -22.48
N ILE A 124 18.79 -18.74 -21.57
CA ILE A 124 17.50 -19.43 -21.59
C ILE A 124 16.69 -19.05 -22.83
N LEU A 125 16.74 -17.79 -23.25
CA LEU A 125 16.02 -17.29 -24.43
C LEU A 125 16.58 -17.83 -25.76
N GLN A 126 17.78 -18.44 -25.77
CA GLN A 126 18.30 -19.14 -26.96
C GLN A 126 17.57 -20.46 -27.22
N ASP A 127 16.94 -21.01 -26.18
CA ASP A 127 16.08 -22.18 -26.36
C ASP A 127 14.74 -21.79 -26.99
N THR A 128 14.51 -22.26 -28.19
CA THR A 128 13.29 -21.98 -28.97
C THR A 128 12.18 -23.00 -28.74
N ALA A 129 12.35 -23.96 -27.81
CA ALA A 129 11.33 -24.93 -27.48
C ALA A 129 10.06 -24.22 -26.92
N LEU A 130 8.88 -24.65 -27.41
CA LEU A 130 7.62 -24.01 -27.01
C LEU A 130 7.10 -24.47 -25.66
N ASN A 131 7.55 -25.61 -25.17
CA ASN A 131 6.94 -26.34 -24.05
C ASN A 131 7.76 -26.32 -22.76
N TYR A 132 8.76 -25.43 -22.63
CA TYR A 132 9.46 -25.28 -21.35
C TYR A 132 8.85 -24.17 -20.49
N ARG A 133 9.09 -24.25 -19.18
CA ARG A 133 8.80 -23.23 -18.20
C ARG A 133 9.99 -23.06 -17.29
N VAL A 134 10.19 -21.82 -16.82
CA VAL A 134 11.32 -21.48 -15.94
C VAL A 134 10.81 -21.43 -14.50
N LEU A 135 11.50 -22.13 -13.61
CA LEU A 135 11.34 -22.00 -12.17
C LEU A 135 12.55 -21.25 -11.62
N ASN A 136 12.30 -20.10 -11.04
CA ASN A 136 13.33 -19.25 -10.46
C ASN A 136 13.49 -19.58 -8.96
N PHE A 137 14.69 -19.98 -8.57
CA PHE A 137 15.04 -20.30 -7.18
C PHE A 137 15.49 -19.09 -6.36
N VAL A 138 15.59 -17.92 -6.94
CA VAL A 138 15.92 -16.70 -6.20
C VAL A 138 14.82 -16.43 -5.18
N GLY A 139 15.20 -16.42 -3.89
CA GLY A 139 14.26 -16.26 -2.78
C GLY A 139 13.63 -17.54 -2.25
N PHE A 140 14.14 -18.70 -2.65
CA PHE A 140 13.77 -19.98 -2.01
C PHE A 140 14.18 -19.99 -0.52
N PRO A 141 13.36 -20.51 0.40
CA PRO A 141 12.06 -21.15 0.19
C PRO A 141 10.86 -20.20 0.19
N GLY A 142 11.03 -18.92 0.50
CA GLY A 142 9.91 -18.04 0.83
C GLY A 142 9.15 -17.44 -0.36
N ASN A 143 9.83 -17.08 -1.46
CA ASN A 143 9.23 -16.27 -2.52
C ASN A 143 9.24 -16.90 -3.92
N THR A 144 9.73 -18.09 -4.09
CA THR A 144 9.93 -18.77 -5.40
C THR A 144 8.65 -18.80 -6.25
N PHE A 145 7.50 -19.09 -5.64
CA PHE A 145 6.22 -19.22 -6.33
C PHE A 145 5.38 -17.94 -6.34
N ASN A 146 5.84 -16.84 -5.71
CA ASN A 146 5.14 -15.57 -5.65
C ASN A 146 5.90 -14.44 -6.39
N GLU A 147 7.05 -14.75 -6.97
CA GLU A 147 7.88 -13.83 -7.71
C GLU A 147 7.35 -13.68 -9.15
N ASN A 148 7.21 -12.44 -9.62
CA ASN A 148 6.63 -12.11 -10.93
C ASN A 148 7.67 -11.65 -11.97
N ASN A 149 8.91 -11.33 -11.58
CA ASN A 149 9.92 -10.76 -12.48
C ASN A 149 10.32 -11.76 -13.57
N THR A 150 10.39 -13.06 -13.24
CA THR A 150 10.69 -14.12 -14.19
C THR A 150 9.68 -14.17 -15.33
N SER A 151 8.40 -13.87 -15.06
CA SER A 151 7.34 -13.90 -16.07
C SER A 151 7.45 -12.76 -17.10
N TYR A 152 8.31 -11.78 -16.86
CA TYR A 152 8.56 -10.71 -17.83
C TYR A 152 9.30 -11.21 -19.08
N TRP A 153 10.24 -12.14 -18.91
CA TRP A 153 11.07 -12.68 -19.99
C TRP A 153 10.72 -14.13 -20.37
N HIS A 154 10.17 -14.91 -19.43
CA HIS A 154 9.99 -16.35 -19.55
C HIS A 154 8.58 -16.80 -19.18
N LYS A 155 8.19 -17.97 -19.66
CA LYS A 155 7.01 -18.68 -19.17
C LYS A 155 7.36 -19.22 -17.78
N SER A 156 6.94 -18.52 -16.71
CA SER A 156 7.25 -18.91 -15.33
C SER A 156 6.33 -20.02 -14.81
N VAL A 157 6.88 -20.91 -13.97
CA VAL A 157 6.11 -21.82 -13.11
C VAL A 157 5.52 -21.07 -11.92
N GLY A 158 6.24 -20.05 -11.41
CA GLY A 158 5.80 -19.21 -10.32
C GLY A 158 4.94 -18.02 -10.79
N GLY A 159 4.68 -17.14 -9.86
CA GLY A 159 3.95 -15.88 -10.06
C GLY A 159 2.83 -15.68 -9.05
N TYR A 160 2.77 -14.48 -8.49
CA TYR A 160 1.68 -14.09 -7.61
C TYR A 160 0.42 -13.81 -8.45
N HIS A 161 -0.66 -14.52 -8.12
CA HIS A 161 -1.98 -14.26 -8.69
C HIS A 161 -3.06 -14.49 -7.63
N ALA A 162 -3.90 -13.49 -7.38
CA ALA A 162 -4.95 -13.56 -6.36
C ALA A 162 -5.98 -14.68 -6.62
N ALA A 163 -6.21 -15.02 -7.91
CA ALA A 163 -7.11 -16.08 -8.35
C ALA A 163 -6.36 -17.36 -8.79
N LYS A 164 -5.26 -17.69 -8.11
CA LYS A 164 -4.50 -18.93 -8.39
C LYS A 164 -5.41 -20.15 -8.21
N LEU A 165 -5.38 -21.08 -9.16
CA LEU A 165 -6.16 -22.31 -9.09
C LEU A 165 -5.79 -23.09 -7.82
N ARG A 166 -6.77 -23.48 -7.03
CA ARG A 166 -6.56 -24.23 -5.78
C ARG A 166 -5.74 -25.49 -5.98
N ARG A 167 -6.05 -26.28 -7.02
CA ARG A 167 -5.28 -27.49 -7.35
C ARG A 167 -3.80 -27.21 -7.62
N TYR A 168 -3.49 -26.08 -8.23
CA TYR A 168 -2.12 -25.67 -8.48
C TYR A 168 -1.43 -25.27 -7.19
N GLN A 169 -2.11 -24.55 -6.31
CA GLN A 169 -1.57 -24.21 -4.99
C GLN A 169 -1.33 -25.47 -4.13
N GLU A 170 -2.27 -26.41 -4.13
CA GLU A 170 -2.12 -27.69 -3.42
C GLU A 170 -0.92 -28.51 -3.95
N MET A 171 -0.67 -28.50 -5.26
CA MET A 171 0.52 -29.15 -5.86
C MET A 171 1.80 -28.47 -5.39
N ILE A 172 1.83 -27.12 -5.31
CA ILE A 172 2.98 -26.39 -4.78
C ILE A 172 3.22 -26.75 -3.32
N ASP A 173 2.18 -26.73 -2.48
CA ASP A 173 2.31 -26.84 -1.03
C ASP A 173 2.65 -28.27 -0.59
N TYR A 174 2.04 -29.26 -1.21
CA TYR A 174 2.14 -30.67 -0.77
C TYR A 174 3.13 -31.54 -1.56
N HIS A 175 3.53 -31.11 -2.75
CA HIS A 175 4.44 -31.90 -3.60
C HIS A 175 5.71 -31.11 -3.93
N ILE A 176 5.60 -30.00 -4.66
CA ILE A 176 6.78 -29.33 -5.20
C ILE A 176 7.66 -28.73 -4.09
N THR A 177 7.06 -28.01 -3.13
CA THR A 177 7.83 -27.35 -2.06
C THR A 177 8.52 -28.34 -1.12
N PRO A 178 7.89 -29.43 -0.65
CA PRO A 178 8.59 -30.46 0.12
C PRO A 178 9.75 -31.09 -0.65
N GLU A 179 9.53 -31.55 -1.89
CA GLU A 179 10.56 -32.15 -2.72
C GLU A 179 11.75 -31.20 -2.98
N MET A 180 11.45 -29.93 -3.19
CA MET A 180 12.51 -28.92 -3.32
C MET A 180 13.32 -28.73 -2.04
N LYS A 181 12.69 -28.78 -0.87
CA LYS A 181 13.38 -28.68 0.43
C LYS A 181 14.27 -29.88 0.72
N ASP A 182 13.83 -31.06 0.28
CA ASP A 182 14.61 -32.30 0.46
C ASP A 182 15.81 -32.36 -0.51
N ALA A 183 15.71 -31.67 -1.65
CA ALA A 183 16.75 -31.64 -2.68
C ALA A 183 17.80 -30.52 -2.48
N TYR A 184 17.55 -29.53 -1.63
CA TYR A 184 18.38 -28.36 -1.42
C TYR A 184 19.05 -28.38 -0.07
#